data_f2d50d9aac8e8d86b867d3ec6aff98fc
#
_entry.id   f2d50d9aac8e8d86b867d3ec6aff98fc
#
_cell.length_a   1.000
_cell.length_b   1.000
_cell.length_c   1.000
_cell.angle_alpha   90.00
_cell.angle_beta   90.00
_cell.angle_gamma   90.00
#
_symmetry.space_group_name_H-M   'P 1'
#
loop_
_entity.id
_entity.type
_entity.pdbx_description
1 polymer ?
#
loop_
_entity_poly.entity_id
_entity_poly.type
_entity_poly.pdbx_seq_one_letter_code
_entity_poly.pdbx_strand_id
1 'polypeptide(L)'
;MTSPNDDRRAAIDRAARAIFERRGYASVTVKSIAVAAGVGPSVLSSFYRNKAELFAAVMDLPFDPTSAIPRLVAPGLDGLGERLVRLALQAAQDEQLRDDVGAVGQLIPGAVTNTPGSVRAVWEYITGEVVDQVLVRAGIPDAKMRGALITSFLGGIVIARYGVAVEPLASASEDEVVALVGPTIQRLLDPTQPLFAPVAQ
;
A
#
# COMPACT_ATOMS: atom_id res chain seq x y z
N MET A 1 3.88 27.85 22.44
CA MET A 1 2.44 28.03 22.18
C MET A 1 2.20 27.53 20.77
N THR A 2 1.51 26.42 20.62
CA THR A 2 1.08 25.88 19.30
C THR A 2 0.08 26.84 18.66
N SER A 3 0.15 27.00 17.36
CA SER A 3 -0.81 27.81 16.60
C SER A 3 -2.20 27.11 16.63
N PRO A 4 -3.32 27.88 16.67
CA PRO A 4 -4.67 27.29 16.53
C PRO A 4 -4.83 26.42 15.27
N ASN A 5 -4.00 26.64 14.26
CA ASN A 5 -3.96 25.86 13.02
C ASN A 5 -3.25 24.51 13.23
N ASP A 6 -2.17 24.50 14.02
CA ASP A 6 -1.45 23.28 14.37
C ASP A 6 -2.30 22.37 15.26
N ASP A 7 -3.07 22.94 16.20
CA ASP A 7 -3.98 22.19 17.05
C ASP A 7 -5.10 21.53 16.25
N ARG A 8 -5.65 22.22 15.22
CA ARG A 8 -6.66 21.67 14.32
C ARG A 8 -6.09 20.53 13.45
N ARG A 9 -4.89 20.73 12.90
CA ARG A 9 -4.20 19.70 12.13
C ARG A 9 -3.98 18.46 12.98
N ALA A 10 -3.42 18.61 14.18
CA ALA A 10 -3.20 17.51 15.10
C ALA A 10 -4.50 16.77 15.50
N ALA A 11 -5.63 17.50 15.62
CA ALA A 11 -6.92 16.87 15.87
C ALA A 11 -7.42 16.04 14.66
N ILE A 12 -7.24 16.55 13.44
CA ILE A 12 -7.54 15.84 12.20
C ILE A 12 -6.70 14.57 12.10
N ASP A 13 -5.39 14.68 12.31
CA ASP A 13 -4.44 13.57 12.16
C ASP A 13 -4.74 12.44 13.15
N ARG A 14 -4.98 12.77 14.42
CA ARG A 14 -5.39 11.76 15.44
C ARG A 14 -6.70 11.06 15.08
N ALA A 15 -7.71 11.85 14.67
CA ALA A 15 -9.02 11.29 14.30
C ALA A 15 -8.92 10.41 13.04
N ALA A 16 -8.14 10.84 12.05
CA ALA A 16 -7.93 10.10 10.82
C ALA A 16 -7.19 8.78 11.08
N ARG A 17 -6.08 8.77 11.82
CA ARG A 17 -5.36 7.56 12.20
C ARG A 17 -6.29 6.57 12.89
N ALA A 18 -6.97 6.99 13.95
CA ALA A 18 -7.87 6.13 14.72
C ALA A 18 -9.02 5.53 13.90
N ILE A 19 -9.58 6.29 12.95
CA ILE A 19 -10.68 5.78 12.13
C ILE A 19 -10.19 4.84 11.02
N PHE A 20 -9.01 5.09 10.44
CA PHE A 20 -8.38 4.20 9.48
C PHE A 20 -7.99 2.86 10.11
N GLU A 21 -7.35 2.86 11.26
CA GLU A 21 -6.98 1.65 11.99
C GLU A 21 -8.21 0.80 12.36
N ARG A 22 -9.29 1.44 12.76
CA ARG A 22 -10.52 0.73 13.15
C ARG A 22 -11.33 0.19 11.98
N ARG A 23 -11.41 0.93 10.85
CA ARG A 23 -12.33 0.63 9.74
C ARG A 23 -11.65 0.21 8.45
N GLY A 24 -10.32 0.30 8.36
CA GLY A 24 -9.56 0.16 7.12
C GLY A 24 -9.64 1.40 6.25
N TYR A 25 -8.83 1.42 5.20
CA TYR A 25 -8.78 2.56 4.26
C TYR A 25 -10.05 2.64 3.40
N ALA A 26 -10.49 1.51 2.82
CA ALA A 26 -11.54 1.49 1.80
C ALA A 26 -12.88 2.05 2.31
N SER A 27 -13.26 1.73 3.56
CA SER A 27 -14.56 2.11 4.14
C SER A 27 -14.62 3.51 4.75
N VAL A 28 -13.48 4.24 4.81
CA VAL A 28 -13.40 5.59 5.40
C VAL A 28 -13.59 6.66 4.33
N THR A 29 -14.34 7.72 4.67
CA THR A 29 -14.54 8.90 3.82
C THR A 29 -13.98 10.15 4.46
N VAL A 30 -13.59 11.15 3.66
CA VAL A 30 -13.15 12.47 4.13
C VAL A 30 -14.21 13.11 5.07
N LYS A 31 -15.49 12.94 4.73
CA LYS A 31 -16.60 13.43 5.55
C LYS A 31 -16.64 12.77 6.93
N SER A 32 -16.43 11.44 7.01
CA SER A 32 -16.42 10.73 8.29
C SER A 32 -15.24 11.14 9.17
N ILE A 33 -14.10 11.46 8.57
CA ILE A 33 -12.93 11.99 9.30
C ILE A 33 -13.21 13.39 9.83
N ALA A 34 -13.75 14.29 9.01
CA ALA A 34 -14.10 15.64 9.42
C ALA A 34 -15.06 15.66 10.62
N VAL A 35 -16.09 14.81 10.60
CA VAL A 35 -17.01 14.62 11.72
C VAL A 35 -16.28 14.11 12.97
N ALA A 36 -15.42 13.11 12.83
CA ALA A 36 -14.67 12.54 13.96
C ALA A 36 -13.67 13.53 14.57
N ALA A 37 -13.09 14.42 13.74
CA ALA A 37 -12.18 15.48 14.18
C ALA A 37 -12.90 16.73 14.74
N GLY A 38 -14.23 16.80 14.64
CA GLY A 38 -15.00 17.97 15.05
C GLY A 38 -14.76 19.23 14.19
N VAL A 39 -14.37 19.03 12.90
CA VAL A 39 -14.10 20.14 11.97
C VAL A 39 -15.02 20.10 10.76
N GLY A 40 -15.17 21.25 10.09
CA GLY A 40 -15.85 21.30 8.80
C GLY A 40 -15.04 20.65 7.67
N PRO A 41 -15.70 20.06 6.64
CA PRO A 41 -14.99 19.48 5.49
C PRO A 41 -14.02 20.44 4.80
N SER A 42 -14.37 21.73 4.72
CA SER A 42 -13.51 22.77 4.14
C SER A 42 -12.23 23.00 4.94
N VAL A 43 -12.29 22.85 6.26
CA VAL A 43 -11.11 22.94 7.12
C VAL A 43 -10.19 21.76 6.85
N LEU A 44 -10.71 20.53 6.75
CA LEU A 44 -9.92 19.35 6.41
C LEU A 44 -9.27 19.50 5.03
N SER A 45 -10.02 19.99 4.03
CA SER A 45 -9.51 20.20 2.66
C SER A 45 -8.46 21.30 2.57
N SER A 46 -8.33 22.19 3.56
CA SER A 46 -7.24 23.19 3.60
C SER A 46 -5.90 22.57 4.02
N PHE A 47 -5.91 21.42 4.68
CA PHE A 47 -4.70 20.70 5.10
C PHE A 47 -4.33 19.55 4.15
N TYR A 48 -5.33 18.87 3.56
CA TYR A 48 -5.13 17.68 2.75
C TYR A 48 -6.00 17.72 1.50
N ARG A 49 -5.39 17.58 0.32
CA ARG A 49 -6.07 17.65 -0.99
C ARG A 49 -7.06 16.51 -1.22
N ASN A 50 -6.75 15.33 -0.66
CA ASN A 50 -7.56 14.12 -0.83
C ASN A 50 -7.32 13.12 0.31
N LYS A 51 -8.11 12.03 0.31
CA LYS A 51 -8.02 10.96 1.32
C LYS A 51 -6.68 10.23 1.30
N ALA A 52 -6.09 10.05 0.11
CA ALA A 52 -4.84 9.33 -0.06
C ALA A 52 -3.66 10.10 0.57
N GLU A 53 -3.60 11.42 0.35
CA GLU A 53 -2.60 12.29 0.97
C GLU A 53 -2.72 12.31 2.49
N LEU A 54 -3.95 12.45 3.01
CA LEU A 54 -4.20 12.40 4.45
C LEU A 54 -3.77 11.04 5.03
N PHE A 55 -4.11 9.94 4.36
CA PHE A 55 -3.74 8.60 4.82
C PHE A 55 -2.22 8.43 4.87
N ALA A 56 -1.52 8.77 3.79
CA ALA A 56 -0.06 8.67 3.73
C ALA A 56 0.61 9.48 4.84
N ALA A 57 0.11 10.70 5.10
CA ALA A 57 0.65 11.58 6.13
C ALA A 57 0.42 11.03 7.55
N VAL A 58 -0.80 10.53 7.86
CA VAL A 58 -1.10 10.06 9.22
C VAL A 58 -0.59 8.66 9.52
N MET A 59 -0.32 7.86 8.50
CA MET A 59 0.28 6.52 8.66
C MET A 59 1.81 6.57 8.51
N ASP A 60 2.39 7.76 8.35
CA ASP A 60 3.85 7.98 8.18
C ASP A 60 4.44 7.09 7.07
N LEU A 61 3.72 6.98 5.93
CA LEU A 61 4.20 6.14 4.83
C LEU A 61 5.46 6.74 4.20
N PRO A 62 6.47 5.91 3.88
CA PRO A 62 7.76 6.36 3.36
C PRO A 62 7.69 6.83 1.89
N PHE A 63 6.51 6.92 1.31
CA PHE A 63 6.31 7.37 -0.07
C PHE A 63 4.98 8.13 -0.25
N ASP A 64 4.99 9.09 -1.18
CA ASP A 64 3.78 9.79 -1.66
C ASP A 64 3.32 9.15 -2.98
N PRO A 65 2.12 8.53 -3.03
CA PRO A 65 1.60 7.90 -4.25
C PRO A 65 1.41 8.88 -5.40
N THR A 66 1.09 10.14 -5.09
CA THR A 66 0.86 11.16 -6.13
C THR A 66 2.11 11.43 -6.96
N SER A 67 3.28 11.24 -6.37
CA SER A 67 4.57 11.33 -7.04
C SER A 67 5.13 9.98 -7.49
N ALA A 68 4.86 8.91 -6.73
CA ALA A 68 5.38 7.56 -7.03
C ALA A 68 4.71 6.93 -8.25
N ILE A 69 3.38 7.00 -8.36
CA ILE A 69 2.63 6.39 -9.47
C ILE A 69 3.07 6.93 -10.85
N PRO A 70 3.16 8.25 -11.09
CA PRO A 70 3.66 8.76 -12.36
C PRO A 70 5.07 8.25 -12.71
N ARG A 71 5.98 8.19 -11.74
CA ARG A 71 7.35 7.68 -11.97
C ARG A 71 7.38 6.20 -12.31
N LEU A 72 6.50 5.40 -11.70
CA LEU A 72 6.38 3.97 -12.00
C LEU A 72 5.91 3.72 -13.44
N VAL A 73 4.94 4.52 -13.92
CA VAL A 73 4.28 4.30 -15.21
C VAL A 73 4.98 5.03 -16.37
N ALA A 74 5.66 6.14 -16.12
CA ALA A 74 6.28 6.96 -17.16
C ALA A 74 7.20 6.19 -18.13
N PRO A 75 8.02 5.19 -17.71
CA PRO A 75 8.86 4.41 -18.60
C PRO A 75 8.08 3.36 -19.44
N GLY A 76 6.76 3.25 -19.28
CA GLY A 76 5.95 2.24 -19.93
C GLY A 76 5.80 0.95 -19.11
N LEU A 77 5.21 -0.08 -19.74
CA LEU A 77 4.94 -1.37 -19.09
C LEU A 77 6.19 -2.25 -18.96
N ASP A 78 7.15 -2.10 -19.84
CA ASP A 78 8.38 -2.89 -19.80
C ASP A 78 9.15 -2.61 -18.53
N GLY A 79 9.50 -3.67 -17.79
CA GLY A 79 10.19 -3.58 -16.51
C GLY A 79 9.34 -3.00 -15.36
N LEU A 80 8.03 -2.78 -15.54
CA LEU A 80 7.14 -2.29 -14.48
C LEU A 80 7.10 -3.27 -13.29
N GLY A 81 7.19 -4.57 -13.55
CA GLY A 81 7.26 -5.60 -12.51
C GLY A 81 8.47 -5.40 -11.58
N GLU A 82 9.65 -5.18 -12.14
CA GLU A 82 10.86 -4.90 -11.36
C GLU A 82 10.76 -3.61 -10.55
N ARG A 83 10.19 -2.55 -11.18
CA ARG A 83 9.98 -1.26 -10.48
C ARG A 83 9.04 -1.39 -9.30
N LEU A 84 7.99 -2.20 -9.41
CA LEU A 84 7.05 -2.46 -8.32
C LEU A 84 7.69 -3.27 -7.19
N VAL A 85 8.50 -4.29 -7.52
CA VAL A 85 9.25 -5.06 -6.53
C VAL A 85 10.23 -4.15 -5.79
N ARG A 86 11.00 -3.34 -6.50
CA ARG A 86 11.96 -2.41 -5.91
C ARG A 86 11.28 -1.40 -4.98
N LEU A 87 10.15 -0.84 -5.40
CA LEU A 87 9.36 0.07 -4.55
C LEU A 87 8.90 -0.62 -3.26
N ALA A 88 8.41 -1.86 -3.35
CA ALA A 88 7.95 -2.61 -2.18
C ALA A 88 9.09 -2.92 -1.21
N LEU A 89 10.26 -3.32 -1.71
CA LEU A 89 11.45 -3.57 -0.88
C LEU A 89 11.97 -2.28 -0.23
N GLN A 90 12.02 -1.18 -0.96
CA GLN A 90 12.45 0.12 -0.42
C GLN A 90 11.49 0.63 0.66
N ALA A 91 10.18 0.53 0.43
CA ALA A 91 9.18 0.89 1.44
C ALA A 91 9.34 0.06 2.72
N ALA A 92 9.64 -1.24 2.58
CA ALA A 92 9.84 -2.14 3.72
C ALA A 92 11.14 -1.92 4.50
N GLN A 93 12.04 -1.04 4.04
CA GLN A 93 13.24 -0.63 4.79
C GLN A 93 12.95 0.47 5.81
N ASP A 94 11.81 1.15 5.69
CA ASP A 94 11.34 2.08 6.71
C ASP A 94 11.16 1.37 8.05
N GLU A 95 11.70 1.96 9.13
CA GLU A 95 11.77 1.33 10.46
C GLU A 95 10.36 1.05 11.01
N GLN A 96 9.44 2.01 10.87
CA GLN A 96 8.07 1.87 11.34
C GLN A 96 7.32 0.76 10.60
N LEU A 97 7.44 0.73 9.27
CA LEU A 97 6.80 -0.31 8.46
C LEU A 97 7.41 -1.69 8.72
N ARG A 98 8.71 -1.76 9.01
CA ARG A 98 9.40 -2.99 9.37
C ARG A 98 8.89 -3.57 10.69
N ASP A 99 8.65 -2.74 11.70
CA ASP A 99 8.09 -3.15 12.98
C ASP A 99 6.67 -3.69 12.81
N ASP A 100 5.83 -3.03 12.01
CA ASP A 100 4.48 -3.48 11.68
C ASP A 100 4.49 -4.82 10.91
N VAL A 101 5.41 -4.99 9.95
CA VAL A 101 5.61 -6.24 9.19
C VAL A 101 6.13 -7.35 10.10
N GLY A 102 7.06 -7.04 11.00
CA GLY A 102 7.56 -7.99 12.01
C GLY A 102 6.46 -8.50 12.94
N ALA A 103 5.56 -7.62 13.36
CA ALA A 103 4.39 -7.98 14.16
C ALA A 103 3.46 -8.94 13.40
N VAL A 104 3.24 -8.73 12.09
CA VAL A 104 2.46 -9.66 11.24
C VAL A 104 3.16 -11.02 11.11
N GLY A 105 4.48 -11.03 10.94
CA GLY A 105 5.27 -12.27 10.87
C GLY A 105 5.13 -13.15 12.12
N GLN A 106 5.02 -12.55 13.29
CA GLN A 106 4.81 -13.25 14.55
C GLN A 106 3.38 -13.81 14.74
N LEU A 107 2.41 -13.30 13.96
CA LEU A 107 1.01 -13.71 14.04
C LEU A 107 0.67 -14.93 13.13
N ILE A 108 1.55 -15.34 12.24
CA ILE A 108 1.31 -16.42 11.26
C ILE A 108 0.89 -17.76 11.89
N PRO A 109 1.33 -18.18 13.10
CA PRO A 109 0.89 -19.46 13.68
C PRO A 109 -0.56 -19.53 14.15
N GLY A 110 -1.34 -18.43 14.16
CA GLY A 110 -2.70 -18.50 14.72
C GLY A 110 -3.69 -17.38 14.45
N ALA A 111 -3.37 -16.34 13.68
CA ALA A 111 -4.17 -15.14 13.77
C ALA A 111 -4.41 -14.36 12.48
N VAL A 112 -5.12 -14.92 11.54
CA VAL A 112 -5.88 -14.12 10.54
C VAL A 112 -6.91 -13.21 11.24
N THR A 113 -7.25 -13.47 12.49
CA THR A 113 -8.27 -12.72 13.26
C THR A 113 -7.73 -11.50 14.00
N ASN A 114 -6.41 -11.33 14.16
CA ASN A 114 -5.80 -10.25 14.95
C ASN A 114 -4.79 -9.40 14.14
N THR A 115 -4.92 -9.33 12.83
CA THR A 115 -4.10 -8.41 12.04
C THR A 115 -4.30 -6.98 12.55
N PRO A 116 -3.24 -6.25 12.95
CA PRO A 116 -3.35 -4.85 13.37
C PRO A 116 -4.13 -4.04 12.34
N GLY A 117 -5.03 -3.17 12.80
CA GLY A 117 -5.86 -2.36 11.92
C GLY A 117 -5.05 -1.46 10.99
N SER A 118 -3.87 -1.02 11.44
CA SER A 118 -2.87 -0.30 10.63
C SER A 118 -2.43 -1.10 9.41
N VAL A 119 -2.02 -2.35 9.59
CA VAL A 119 -1.56 -3.24 8.50
C VAL A 119 -2.66 -3.44 7.47
N ARG A 120 -3.89 -3.73 7.90
CA ARG A 120 -5.03 -3.86 6.98
C ARG A 120 -5.28 -2.57 6.21
N ALA A 121 -5.26 -1.42 6.89
CA ALA A 121 -5.51 -0.13 6.25
C ALA A 121 -4.43 0.22 5.22
N VAL A 122 -3.16 -0.03 5.53
CA VAL A 122 -2.03 0.14 4.59
C VAL A 122 -2.16 -0.80 3.39
N TRP A 123 -2.54 -2.06 3.62
CA TRP A 123 -2.75 -3.03 2.54
C TRP A 123 -3.85 -2.61 1.58
N GLU A 124 -5.01 -2.20 2.12
CA GLU A 124 -6.14 -1.69 1.31
C GLU A 124 -5.74 -0.42 0.52
N TYR A 125 -4.94 0.46 1.14
CA TYR A 125 -4.44 1.66 0.49
C TYR A 125 -3.48 1.35 -0.66
N ILE A 126 -2.47 0.50 -0.43
CA ILE A 126 -1.50 0.12 -1.47
C ILE A 126 -2.22 -0.56 -2.64
N THR A 127 -3.16 -1.47 -2.36
CA THR A 127 -3.92 -2.14 -3.40
C THR A 127 -4.75 -1.15 -4.21
N GLY A 128 -5.58 -0.33 -3.55
CA GLY A 128 -6.55 0.53 -4.23
C GLY A 128 -5.97 1.82 -4.80
N GLU A 129 -5.06 2.47 -4.08
CA GLU A 129 -4.56 3.79 -4.50
C GLU A 129 -3.22 3.74 -5.24
N VAL A 130 -2.44 2.67 -5.06
CA VAL A 130 -1.16 2.55 -5.76
C VAL A 130 -1.29 1.57 -6.92
N VAL A 131 -1.50 0.29 -6.63
CA VAL A 131 -1.46 -0.77 -7.65
C VAL A 131 -2.61 -0.67 -8.63
N ASP A 132 -3.86 -0.57 -8.16
CA ASP A 132 -5.03 -0.47 -9.03
C ASP A 132 -4.95 0.77 -9.95
N GLN A 133 -4.48 1.92 -9.43
CA GLN A 133 -4.32 3.11 -10.24
C GLN A 133 -3.21 2.98 -11.29
N VAL A 134 -2.13 2.29 -10.97
CA VAL A 134 -1.08 1.96 -11.96
C VAL A 134 -1.68 1.12 -13.08
N LEU A 135 -2.41 0.05 -12.74
CA LEU A 135 -3.01 -0.87 -13.71
C LEU A 135 -4.05 -0.19 -14.59
N VAL A 136 -4.95 0.62 -14.00
CA VAL A 136 -5.97 1.36 -14.74
C VAL A 136 -5.33 2.37 -15.71
N ARG A 137 -4.33 3.13 -15.27
CA ARG A 137 -3.61 4.08 -16.14
C ARG A 137 -2.85 3.39 -17.27
N ALA A 138 -2.34 2.21 -17.01
CA ALA A 138 -1.66 1.37 -17.99
C ALA A 138 -2.62 0.63 -18.93
N GLY A 139 -3.94 0.75 -18.76
CA GLY A 139 -4.95 0.09 -19.59
C GLY A 139 -5.00 -1.42 -19.44
N ILE A 140 -4.57 -1.96 -18.29
CA ILE A 140 -4.50 -3.39 -18.05
C ILE A 140 -5.89 -3.93 -17.66
N PRO A 141 -6.41 -4.96 -18.35
CA PRO A 141 -7.70 -5.55 -18.03
C PRO A 141 -7.68 -6.24 -16.66
N ASP A 142 -8.86 -6.48 -16.08
CA ASP A 142 -9.02 -7.14 -14.77
C ASP A 142 -8.21 -6.49 -13.63
N ALA A 143 -8.01 -5.16 -13.70
CA ALA A 143 -7.09 -4.40 -12.85
C ALA A 143 -7.27 -4.73 -11.36
N LYS A 144 -8.50 -4.84 -10.86
CA LYS A 144 -8.75 -5.17 -9.44
C LYS A 144 -8.21 -6.53 -9.01
N MET A 145 -8.44 -7.57 -9.81
CA MET A 145 -7.94 -8.91 -9.48
C MET A 145 -6.43 -8.98 -9.63
N ARG A 146 -5.89 -8.40 -10.69
CA ARG A 146 -4.43 -8.32 -10.89
C ARG A 146 -3.77 -7.50 -9.78
N GLY A 147 -4.37 -6.38 -9.39
CA GLY A 147 -3.89 -5.56 -8.28
C GLY A 147 -3.87 -6.33 -6.97
N ALA A 148 -4.92 -7.06 -6.64
CA ALA A 148 -4.97 -7.91 -5.47
C ALA A 148 -3.88 -8.99 -5.48
N LEU A 149 -3.66 -9.68 -6.61
CA LEU A 149 -2.61 -10.68 -6.76
C LEU A 149 -1.22 -10.06 -6.62
N ILE A 150 -0.94 -8.95 -7.31
CA ILE A 150 0.35 -8.25 -7.24
C ILE A 150 0.63 -7.81 -5.79
N THR A 151 -0.33 -7.17 -5.13
CA THR A 151 -0.15 -6.72 -3.73
C THR A 151 0.07 -7.89 -2.79
N SER A 152 -0.66 -9.01 -3.00
CA SER A 152 -0.48 -10.22 -2.18
C SER A 152 0.90 -10.84 -2.39
N PHE A 153 1.40 -10.86 -3.62
CA PHE A 153 2.74 -11.36 -3.93
C PHE A 153 3.82 -10.49 -3.29
N LEU A 154 3.76 -9.18 -3.52
CA LEU A 154 4.73 -8.23 -2.98
C LEU A 154 4.73 -8.22 -1.45
N GLY A 155 3.54 -8.18 -0.84
CA GLY A 155 3.42 -8.22 0.61
C GLY A 155 3.89 -9.55 1.21
N GLY A 156 3.62 -10.68 0.54
CA GLY A 156 4.14 -11.98 0.93
C GLY A 156 5.66 -12.02 0.94
N ILE A 157 6.32 -11.47 -0.09
CA ILE A 157 7.79 -11.37 -0.17
C ILE A 157 8.34 -10.47 0.96
N VAL A 158 7.71 -9.32 1.20
CA VAL A 158 8.11 -8.40 2.27
C VAL A 158 7.99 -9.07 3.64
N ILE A 159 6.88 -9.74 3.93
CA ILE A 159 6.68 -10.46 5.19
C ILE A 159 7.69 -11.60 5.33
N ALA A 160 7.88 -12.42 4.30
CA ALA A 160 8.80 -13.53 4.33
C ALA A 160 10.26 -13.07 4.57
N ARG A 161 10.66 -11.97 3.91
CA ARG A 161 12.02 -11.44 3.97
C ARG A 161 12.32 -10.73 5.28
N TYR A 162 11.44 -9.79 5.68
CA TYR A 162 11.70 -8.86 6.79
C TYR A 162 10.95 -9.24 8.08
N GLY A 163 9.81 -9.93 7.96
CA GLY A 163 9.00 -10.32 9.12
C GLY A 163 9.37 -11.69 9.68
N VAL A 164 9.52 -12.70 8.81
CA VAL A 164 9.79 -14.10 9.20
C VAL A 164 11.27 -14.45 9.02
N ALA A 165 12.02 -13.69 8.22
CA ALA A 165 13.41 -13.93 7.87
C ALA A 165 13.63 -15.33 7.23
N VAL A 166 12.83 -15.64 6.22
CA VAL A 166 12.93 -16.94 5.51
C VAL A 166 14.18 -16.98 4.65
N GLU A 167 15.10 -17.91 4.95
CA GLU A 167 16.28 -18.11 4.13
C GLU A 167 15.99 -18.99 2.89
N PRO A 168 16.66 -18.76 1.74
CA PRO A 168 17.69 -17.76 1.49
C PRO A 168 17.17 -16.35 1.10
N LEU A 169 15.87 -16.14 1.11
CA LEU A 169 15.25 -14.87 0.70
C LEU A 169 15.67 -13.69 1.57
N ALA A 170 15.86 -13.93 2.88
CA ALA A 170 16.24 -12.88 3.83
C ALA A 170 17.65 -12.34 3.58
N SER A 171 18.59 -13.21 3.24
CA SER A 171 20.00 -12.87 2.98
C SER A 171 20.29 -12.46 1.53
N ALA A 172 19.39 -12.73 0.58
CA ALA A 172 19.57 -12.33 -0.81
C ALA A 172 19.67 -10.80 -0.93
N SER A 173 20.45 -10.29 -1.87
CA SER A 173 20.49 -8.86 -2.18
C SER A 173 19.16 -8.39 -2.78
N GLU A 174 18.88 -7.07 -2.71
CA GLU A 174 17.67 -6.51 -3.35
C GLU A 174 17.64 -6.81 -4.85
N ASP A 175 18.75 -6.66 -5.54
CA ASP A 175 18.82 -6.87 -6.98
C ASP A 175 18.54 -8.32 -7.35
N GLU A 176 19.00 -9.29 -6.56
CA GLU A 176 18.63 -10.71 -6.73
C GLU A 176 17.13 -10.92 -6.54
N VAL A 177 16.53 -10.36 -5.51
CA VAL A 177 15.08 -10.48 -5.29
C VAL A 177 14.31 -9.81 -6.42
N VAL A 178 14.71 -8.61 -6.86
CA VAL A 178 14.09 -7.91 -7.99
C VAL A 178 14.19 -8.75 -9.27
N ALA A 179 15.35 -9.32 -9.58
CA ALA A 179 15.54 -10.14 -10.77
C ALA A 179 14.71 -11.42 -10.75
N LEU A 180 14.51 -12.03 -9.58
CA LEU A 180 13.72 -13.27 -9.44
C LEU A 180 12.21 -13.01 -9.43
N VAL A 181 11.76 -11.99 -8.73
CA VAL A 181 10.33 -11.70 -8.51
C VAL A 181 9.73 -10.83 -9.61
N GLY A 182 10.51 -9.89 -10.16
CA GLY A 182 10.08 -8.95 -11.18
C GLY A 182 9.40 -9.59 -12.38
N PRO A 183 9.95 -10.66 -13.00
CA PRO A 183 9.32 -11.37 -14.11
C PRO A 183 7.96 -11.99 -13.76
N THR A 184 7.76 -12.41 -12.52
CA THR A 184 6.46 -12.95 -12.06
C THR A 184 5.40 -11.86 -11.98
N ILE A 185 5.76 -10.70 -11.41
CA ILE A 185 4.88 -9.53 -11.39
C ILE A 185 4.63 -9.02 -12.81
N GLN A 186 5.67 -9.00 -13.68
CA GLN A 186 5.54 -8.56 -15.07
C GLN A 186 4.51 -9.39 -15.85
N ARG A 187 4.44 -10.70 -15.61
CA ARG A 187 3.40 -11.56 -16.23
C ARG A 187 1.99 -11.19 -15.78
N LEU A 188 1.80 -10.79 -14.53
CA LEU A 188 0.51 -10.30 -14.05
C LEU A 188 0.14 -8.92 -14.66
N LEU A 189 1.11 -8.19 -15.15
CA LEU A 189 0.94 -6.90 -15.81
C LEU A 189 0.73 -7.01 -17.33
N ASP A 190 0.91 -8.19 -17.91
CA ASP A 190 0.74 -8.42 -19.35
C ASP A 190 -0.75 -8.42 -19.72
N PRO A 191 -1.24 -7.42 -20.50
CA PRO A 191 -2.64 -7.33 -20.89
C PRO A 191 -3.06 -8.43 -21.87
N THR A 192 -2.11 -9.09 -22.50
CA THR A 192 -2.36 -10.16 -23.50
C THR A 192 -2.57 -11.53 -22.84
N GLN A 193 -2.14 -11.68 -21.60
CA GLN A 193 -2.30 -12.93 -20.87
C GLN A 193 -3.60 -12.93 -20.05
N PRO A 194 -4.55 -13.81 -20.31
CA PRO A 194 -5.75 -13.95 -19.51
C PRO A 194 -5.40 -14.43 -18.09
N LEU A 195 -6.03 -13.86 -17.06
CA LEU A 195 -5.89 -14.34 -15.68
C LEU A 195 -6.47 -15.73 -15.47
N PHE A 196 -7.49 -16.06 -16.24
CA PHE A 196 -8.18 -17.34 -16.19
C PHE A 196 -7.95 -18.08 -17.51
N ALA A 197 -7.47 -19.32 -17.46
CA ALA A 197 -7.52 -20.17 -18.62
C ALA A 197 -8.99 -20.30 -19.07
N PRO A 198 -9.29 -20.24 -20.38
CA PRO A 198 -10.65 -20.54 -20.84
C PRO A 198 -11.02 -21.93 -20.33
N VAL A 199 -12.12 -22.02 -19.57
CA VAL A 199 -12.67 -23.31 -19.16
C VAL A 199 -13.02 -24.04 -20.45
N ALA A 200 -12.31 -25.15 -20.74
CA ALA A 200 -12.65 -26.00 -21.86
C ALA A 200 -14.09 -26.51 -21.61
N GLN A 201 -15.01 -26.12 -22.51
CA GLN A 201 -16.40 -26.61 -22.53
C GLN A 201 -16.45 -28.02 -23.05
#